data_9a851003a68120a4d398e6b96090f365
#
_entry.id   9a851003a68120a4d398e6b96090f365
#
_cell.length_a   1.000
_cell.length_b   1.000
_cell.length_c   1.000
_cell.angle_alpha   90.00
_cell.angle_beta   90.00
_cell.angle_gamma   90.00
#
_symmetry.space_group_name_H-M   'P 1'
#
loop_
_entity.id
_entity.type
_entity.pdbx_description
1 polymer ?
#
loop_
_entity_poly.entity_id
_entity_poly.type
_entity_poly.pdbx_seq_one_letter_code
_entity_poly.pdbx_strand_id
1 'polypeptide(L)'
;MFQPKPLVIVLIGPTASGKTELGIEIAKYFNLNIHNVDSRQLYRFMDIGTAKPTKEQQKTIKHFLIDLEEPSSQVNAKQFQEIATKSINRELNQKRIPFLIGGSGLYMNSIIKGFFAPDVPPQKALRSQFEKLGQEKCWELLKICDPVLTKKINYADQVRTIRALEVFYVTGKPISSQKFQDPPPWKILELGLYRDCLLYTSPSPRDATLSRMPSSA
;
A
#
# COMPACT_ATOMS: atom_id res chain seq x y z
N MET A 1 14.49 27.89 -17.76
CA MET A 1 14.28 28.12 -16.31
C MET A 1 13.99 26.77 -15.65
N PHE A 2 14.88 26.31 -14.77
CA PHE A 2 14.62 25.11 -13.97
C PHE A 2 13.53 25.43 -12.94
N GLN A 3 12.30 24.99 -13.15
CA GLN A 3 11.33 25.03 -12.09
C GLN A 3 11.67 23.93 -11.06
N PRO A 4 11.82 24.28 -9.78
CA PRO A 4 12.08 23.27 -8.75
C PRO A 4 10.90 22.29 -8.70
N LYS A 5 11.21 21.00 -8.61
CA LYS A 5 10.18 19.96 -8.44
C LYS A 5 9.39 20.24 -7.16
N PRO A 6 8.06 20.15 -7.20
CA PRO A 6 7.22 20.37 -6.01
C PRO A 6 7.54 19.33 -4.92
N LEU A 7 7.50 19.75 -3.67
CA LEU A 7 7.80 18.90 -2.51
C LEU A 7 6.56 18.13 -2.05
N VAL A 8 6.76 16.84 -1.77
CA VAL A 8 5.81 15.95 -1.10
C VAL A 8 6.49 15.34 0.12
N ILE A 9 5.86 15.42 1.29
CA ILE A 9 6.39 14.84 2.53
C ILE A 9 5.70 13.50 2.78
N VAL A 10 6.46 12.51 3.23
CA VAL A 10 5.98 11.16 3.49
C VAL A 10 6.42 10.71 4.87
N LEU A 11 5.49 10.27 5.72
CA LEU A 11 5.76 9.65 7.01
C LEU A 11 5.45 8.15 6.93
N ILE A 12 6.48 7.33 7.02
CA ILE A 12 6.38 5.87 6.98
C ILE A 12 6.81 5.26 8.32
N GLY A 13 6.31 4.06 8.59
CA GLY A 13 6.70 3.31 9.78
C GLY A 13 5.76 2.11 9.99
N PRO A 14 6.07 1.21 10.92
CA PRO A 14 5.27 0.03 11.18
C PRO A 14 3.87 0.38 11.71
N THR A 15 2.93 -0.56 11.61
CA THR A 15 1.62 -0.43 12.28
C THR A 15 1.83 -0.28 13.78
N ALA A 16 0.97 0.45 14.49
CA ALA A 16 1.04 0.72 15.93
C ALA A 16 2.29 1.50 16.41
N SER A 17 3.06 2.13 15.50
CA SER A 17 4.23 2.94 15.88
C SER A 17 3.89 4.36 16.37
N GLY A 18 2.61 4.79 16.38
CA GLY A 18 2.20 6.15 16.73
C GLY A 18 2.26 7.15 15.57
N LYS A 19 2.37 6.67 14.31
CA LYS A 19 2.41 7.55 13.12
C LYS A 19 1.25 8.52 13.04
N THR A 20 0.04 8.10 13.41
CA THR A 20 -1.15 8.92 13.29
C THR A 20 -1.08 10.13 14.21
N GLU A 21 -0.74 9.92 15.47
CA GLU A 21 -0.59 11.01 16.45
C GLU A 21 0.52 11.98 16.05
N LEU A 22 1.72 11.46 15.80
CA LEU A 22 2.84 12.28 15.34
C LEU A 22 2.52 13.02 14.04
N GLY A 23 1.85 12.36 13.10
CA GLY A 23 1.45 12.95 11.84
C GLY A 23 0.45 14.10 12.01
N ILE A 24 -0.49 13.97 12.95
CA ILE A 24 -1.44 15.04 13.28
C ILE A 24 -0.70 16.22 13.93
N GLU A 25 0.26 15.99 14.80
CA GLU A 25 1.07 17.06 15.41
C GLU A 25 1.90 17.81 14.35
N ILE A 26 2.59 17.09 13.47
CA ILE A 26 3.33 17.67 12.36
C ILE A 26 2.37 18.48 11.45
N ALA A 27 1.23 17.92 11.11
CA ALA A 27 0.26 18.56 10.24
C ALA A 27 -0.31 19.85 10.86
N LYS A 28 -0.57 19.86 12.17
CA LYS A 28 -0.96 21.07 12.90
C LYS A 28 0.12 22.15 12.87
N TYR A 29 1.37 21.75 13.18
CA TYR A 29 2.48 22.68 13.29
C TYR A 29 2.80 23.36 11.95
N PHE A 30 2.77 22.60 10.86
CA PHE A 30 3.09 23.10 9.52
C PHE A 30 1.87 23.47 8.67
N ASN A 31 0.66 23.44 9.22
CA ASN A 31 -0.59 23.70 8.51
C ASN A 31 -0.74 22.84 7.24
N LEU A 32 -0.51 21.53 7.37
CA LEU A 32 -0.61 20.55 6.29
C LEU A 32 -1.93 19.79 6.34
N ASN A 33 -2.38 19.31 5.19
CA ASN A 33 -3.42 18.29 5.11
C ASN A 33 -2.80 16.90 5.04
N ILE A 34 -3.48 15.89 5.57
CA ILE A 34 -2.99 14.51 5.60
C ILE A 34 -3.61 13.70 4.46
N HIS A 35 -2.77 12.97 3.73
CA HIS A 35 -3.18 11.93 2.78
C HIS A 35 -2.92 10.55 3.41
N ASN A 36 -3.97 9.84 3.77
CA ASN A 36 -3.87 8.53 4.40
C ASN A 36 -3.54 7.46 3.35
N VAL A 37 -2.36 6.87 3.44
CA VAL A 37 -1.91 5.80 2.53
C VAL A 37 -2.08 4.45 3.22
N ASP A 38 -3.33 4.01 3.31
CA ASP A 38 -3.70 2.72 3.89
C ASP A 38 -4.75 2.01 3.04
N SER A 39 -4.52 0.73 2.77
CA SER A 39 -5.38 -0.09 1.92
C SER A 39 -6.76 -0.41 2.53
N ARG A 40 -6.98 -0.12 3.81
CA ARG A 40 -8.22 -0.41 4.53
C ARG A 40 -8.98 0.84 4.92
N GLN A 41 -8.29 1.92 5.27
CA GLN A 41 -8.91 3.19 5.64
C GLN A 41 -9.64 3.87 4.48
N LEU A 42 -9.36 3.44 3.25
CA LEU A 42 -10.04 3.86 2.03
C LEU A 42 -11.54 3.54 2.05
N TYR A 43 -11.94 2.45 2.72
CA TYR A 43 -13.32 1.96 2.72
C TYR A 43 -14.16 2.61 3.80
N ARG A 44 -15.40 2.98 3.46
CA ARG A 44 -16.39 3.50 4.39
C ARG A 44 -16.75 2.46 5.45
N PHE A 45 -17.16 2.90 6.63
CA PHE A 45 -17.62 2.06 7.73
C PHE A 45 -16.56 1.08 8.30
N MET A 46 -15.35 1.05 7.75
CA MET A 46 -14.25 0.24 8.29
C MET A 46 -13.38 1.10 9.23
N ASP A 47 -13.91 1.47 10.40
CA ASP A 47 -13.28 2.49 11.24
C ASP A 47 -12.40 1.90 12.35
N ILE A 48 -12.93 0.95 13.14
CA ILE A 48 -12.26 0.43 14.35
C ILE A 48 -11.09 -0.48 13.99
N GLY A 49 -11.33 -1.52 13.22
CA GLY A 49 -10.30 -2.53 12.87
C GLY A 49 -9.18 -2.04 11.97
N THR A 50 -9.30 -0.83 11.43
CA THR A 50 -8.31 -0.22 10.53
C THR A 50 -7.51 0.91 11.20
N ALA A 51 -7.83 1.23 12.46
CA ALA A 51 -7.27 2.37 13.17
C ALA A 51 -7.39 3.68 12.36
N LYS A 52 -8.54 3.89 11.70
CA LYS A 52 -8.84 5.13 10.97
C LYS A 52 -8.83 6.31 11.95
N PRO A 53 -8.36 7.51 11.53
CA PRO A 53 -8.44 8.71 12.36
C PRO A 53 -9.86 8.95 12.87
N THR A 54 -10.01 9.28 14.16
CA THR A 54 -11.31 9.55 14.76
C THR A 54 -11.99 10.75 14.15
N LYS A 55 -13.31 10.88 14.32
CA LYS A 55 -14.05 12.05 13.80
C LYS A 55 -13.55 13.36 14.40
N GLU A 56 -13.10 13.34 15.66
CA GLU A 56 -12.47 14.50 16.33
C GLU A 56 -11.13 14.85 15.66
N GLN A 57 -10.29 13.87 15.37
CA GLN A 57 -9.03 14.07 14.66
C GLN A 57 -9.27 14.61 13.24
N GLN A 58 -10.26 14.07 12.53
CA GLN A 58 -10.65 14.53 11.19
C GLN A 58 -11.22 15.96 11.16
N LYS A 59 -11.83 16.42 12.27
CA LYS A 59 -12.29 17.82 12.41
C LYS A 59 -11.13 18.80 12.60
N THR A 60 -10.04 18.36 13.23
CA THR A 60 -8.89 19.24 13.50
C THR A 60 -7.97 19.38 12.30
N ILE A 61 -7.79 18.33 11.52
CA ILE A 61 -6.95 18.30 10.32
C ILE A 61 -7.74 17.64 9.19
N LYS A 62 -7.64 18.22 8.00
CA LYS A 62 -8.26 17.63 6.82
C LYS A 62 -7.51 16.36 6.39
N HIS A 63 -8.25 15.26 6.31
CA HIS A 63 -7.75 13.97 5.83
C HIS A 63 -8.29 13.67 4.44
N PHE A 64 -7.41 13.21 3.56
CA PHE A 64 -7.74 12.69 2.23
C PHE A 64 -7.49 11.18 2.18
N LEU A 65 -8.02 10.52 1.17
CA LEU A 65 -7.87 9.10 0.88
C LEU A 65 -8.47 8.19 1.97
N ILE A 66 -9.50 8.67 2.64
CA ILE A 66 -10.34 7.91 3.57
C ILE A 66 -11.80 7.96 3.12
N ASP A 67 -12.58 6.95 3.45
CA ASP A 67 -14.03 6.88 3.19
C ASP A 67 -14.43 7.13 1.71
N LEU A 68 -13.61 6.71 0.77
CA LEU A 68 -13.85 6.93 -0.65
C LEU A 68 -14.68 5.83 -1.30
N GLU A 69 -14.52 4.60 -0.84
CA GLU A 69 -15.08 3.41 -1.48
C GLU A 69 -15.98 2.62 -0.54
N GLU A 70 -16.93 1.89 -1.12
CA GLU A 70 -17.75 0.95 -0.36
C GLU A 70 -16.98 -0.34 -0.05
N PRO A 71 -17.26 -1.03 1.08
CA PRO A 71 -16.56 -2.27 1.45
C PRO A 71 -16.69 -3.41 0.43
N SER A 72 -17.72 -3.37 -0.42
CA SER A 72 -17.94 -4.33 -1.52
C SER A 72 -17.04 -4.10 -2.72
N SER A 73 -16.44 -2.91 -2.87
CA SER A 73 -15.53 -2.59 -3.95
C SER A 73 -14.12 -3.15 -3.66
N GLN A 74 -13.37 -3.40 -4.75
CA GLN A 74 -11.98 -3.84 -4.64
C GLN A 74 -11.08 -2.85 -5.36
N VAL A 75 -10.34 -2.06 -4.58
CA VAL A 75 -9.36 -1.10 -5.10
C VAL A 75 -7.98 -1.76 -5.14
N ASN A 76 -7.41 -1.88 -6.32
CA ASN A 76 -6.04 -2.33 -6.49
C ASN A 76 -5.03 -1.18 -6.34
N ALA A 77 -3.73 -1.52 -6.25
CA ALA A 77 -2.68 -0.52 -6.04
C ALA A 77 -2.59 0.54 -7.16
N LYS A 78 -2.91 0.18 -8.42
CA LYS A 78 -2.93 1.12 -9.55
C LYS A 78 -4.07 2.13 -9.42
N GLN A 79 -5.28 1.65 -9.15
CA GLN A 79 -6.44 2.51 -8.92
C GLN A 79 -6.21 3.46 -7.74
N PHE A 80 -5.65 2.94 -6.65
CA PHE A 80 -5.29 3.77 -5.50
C PHE A 80 -4.26 4.84 -5.85
N GLN A 81 -3.22 4.47 -6.60
CA GLN A 81 -2.20 5.40 -7.09
C GLN A 81 -2.83 6.54 -7.90
N GLU A 82 -3.75 6.23 -8.81
CA GLU A 82 -4.43 7.23 -9.64
C GLU A 82 -5.26 8.19 -8.78
N ILE A 83 -6.02 7.68 -7.82
CA ILE A 83 -6.82 8.49 -6.88
C ILE A 83 -5.90 9.38 -6.04
N ALA A 84 -4.84 8.80 -5.47
CA ALA A 84 -3.88 9.50 -4.64
C ALA A 84 -3.14 10.59 -5.44
N THR A 85 -2.67 10.28 -6.65
CA THR A 85 -1.98 11.25 -7.52
C THR A 85 -2.87 12.44 -7.87
N LYS A 86 -4.16 12.21 -8.15
CA LYS A 86 -5.13 13.29 -8.38
C LYS A 86 -5.29 14.19 -7.15
N SER A 87 -5.36 13.59 -5.96
CA SER A 87 -5.48 14.32 -4.69
C SER A 87 -4.24 15.15 -4.39
N ILE A 88 -3.05 14.55 -4.55
CA ILE A 88 -1.76 15.20 -4.35
C ILE A 88 -1.60 16.39 -5.33
N ASN A 89 -1.85 16.19 -6.62
CA ASN A 89 -1.72 17.23 -7.62
C ASN A 89 -2.69 18.40 -7.37
N ARG A 90 -3.89 18.14 -6.83
CA ARG A 90 -4.81 19.20 -6.42
C ARG A 90 -4.20 20.11 -5.36
N GLU A 91 -3.53 19.57 -4.35
CA GLU A 91 -2.85 20.36 -3.32
C GLU A 91 -1.64 21.11 -3.88
N LEU A 92 -0.82 20.45 -4.69
CA LEU A 92 0.33 21.09 -5.34
C LEU A 92 -0.08 22.29 -6.20
N ASN A 93 -1.20 22.17 -6.94
CA ASN A 93 -1.77 23.27 -7.73
C ASN A 93 -2.26 24.45 -6.85
N GLN A 94 -2.62 24.15 -5.61
CA GLN A 94 -2.95 25.18 -4.60
C GLN A 94 -1.71 25.72 -3.86
N LYS A 95 -0.50 25.37 -4.32
CA LYS A 95 0.78 25.74 -3.69
C LYS A 95 0.91 25.22 -2.25
N ARG A 96 0.25 24.10 -1.92
CA ARG A 96 0.35 23.41 -0.65
C ARG A 96 1.35 22.27 -0.77
N ILE A 97 1.88 21.82 0.37
CA ILE A 97 2.77 20.65 0.46
C ILE A 97 1.91 19.47 0.89
N PRO A 98 1.70 18.46 0.04
CA PRO A 98 1.00 17.24 0.43
C PRO A 98 1.80 16.46 1.47
N PHE A 99 1.12 15.96 2.51
CA PHE A 99 1.71 15.15 3.56
C PHE A 99 1.06 13.77 3.58
N LEU A 100 1.81 12.76 3.20
CA LEU A 100 1.38 11.38 3.10
C LEU A 100 1.75 10.61 4.37
N ILE A 101 0.80 9.88 4.96
CA ILE A 101 1.04 9.06 6.14
C ILE A 101 0.51 7.65 5.88
N GLY A 102 1.33 6.63 6.13
CA GLY A 102 0.85 5.26 5.98
C GLY A 102 1.86 4.18 6.34
N GLY A 103 1.30 2.95 6.49
CA GLY A 103 2.07 1.72 6.71
C GLY A 103 1.97 0.72 5.55
N SER A 104 1.14 1.00 4.55
CA SER A 104 0.92 0.09 3.41
C SER A 104 2.01 0.26 2.36
N GLY A 105 3.12 -0.49 2.51
CA GLY A 105 4.31 -0.35 1.68
C GLY A 105 4.04 -0.46 0.17
N LEU A 106 3.15 -1.36 -0.27
CA LEU A 106 2.79 -1.47 -1.69
C LEU A 106 2.13 -0.19 -2.22
N TYR A 107 1.14 0.34 -1.48
CA TYR A 107 0.43 1.55 -1.86
C TYR A 107 1.33 2.78 -1.80
N MET A 108 2.18 2.88 -0.77
CA MET A 108 3.15 3.96 -0.67
C MET A 108 4.14 3.93 -1.84
N ASN A 109 4.74 2.76 -2.12
CA ASN A 109 5.66 2.61 -3.25
C ASN A 109 4.98 2.88 -4.60
N SER A 110 3.69 2.57 -4.76
CA SER A 110 2.97 2.90 -6.00
C SER A 110 2.90 4.41 -6.22
N ILE A 111 2.75 5.19 -5.16
CA ILE A 111 2.69 6.66 -5.23
C ILE A 111 4.08 7.26 -5.42
N ILE A 112 5.04 6.94 -4.51
CA ILE A 112 6.31 7.66 -4.44
C ILE A 112 7.34 7.20 -5.48
N LYS A 113 7.28 5.92 -5.88
CA LYS A 113 8.19 5.34 -6.90
C LYS A 113 7.50 5.14 -8.24
N GLY A 114 6.22 5.48 -8.34
CA GLY A 114 5.44 5.22 -9.54
C GLY A 114 5.35 3.72 -9.86
N PHE A 115 5.42 2.86 -8.83
CA PHE A 115 5.31 1.42 -9.01
C PHE A 115 3.86 1.05 -9.32
N PHE A 116 3.65 0.31 -10.39
CA PHE A 116 2.33 -0.25 -10.71
C PHE A 116 2.44 -1.74 -11.03
N ALA A 117 1.38 -2.46 -10.70
CA ALA A 117 1.27 -3.88 -11.06
C ALA A 117 0.95 -4.01 -12.55
N PRO A 118 1.32 -5.15 -13.17
CA PRO A 118 0.91 -5.46 -14.54
C PRO A 118 -0.59 -5.30 -14.73
N ASP A 119 -1.02 -4.74 -15.86
CA ASP A 119 -2.43 -4.55 -16.20
C ASP A 119 -3.07 -5.87 -16.66
N VAL A 120 -3.02 -6.85 -15.76
CA VAL A 120 -3.61 -8.17 -15.94
C VAL A 120 -4.61 -8.37 -14.81
N PRO A 121 -5.92 -8.36 -15.13
CA PRO A 121 -6.95 -8.64 -14.14
C PRO A 121 -6.84 -10.07 -13.62
N PRO A 122 -7.29 -10.34 -12.38
CA PRO A 122 -7.24 -11.67 -11.79
C PRO A 122 -7.97 -12.73 -12.65
N GLN A 123 -7.26 -13.77 -13.04
CA GLN A 123 -7.79 -14.89 -13.84
C GLN A 123 -8.19 -16.04 -12.93
N LYS A 124 -9.42 -16.04 -12.41
CA LYS A 124 -9.90 -17.01 -11.40
C LYS A 124 -9.67 -18.47 -11.82
N ALA A 125 -10.00 -18.81 -13.08
CA ALA A 125 -9.83 -20.16 -13.60
C ALA A 125 -8.35 -20.61 -13.61
N LEU A 126 -7.46 -19.73 -14.08
CA LEU A 126 -6.02 -19.99 -14.14
C LEU A 126 -5.41 -20.15 -12.75
N ARG A 127 -5.80 -19.28 -11.81
CA ARG A 127 -5.36 -19.39 -10.41
C ARG A 127 -5.78 -20.70 -9.78
N SER A 128 -7.04 -21.11 -9.97
CA SER A 128 -7.52 -22.40 -9.48
C SER A 128 -6.75 -23.60 -10.05
N GLN A 129 -6.32 -23.52 -11.32
CA GLN A 129 -5.46 -24.55 -11.91
C GLN A 129 -4.09 -24.58 -11.25
N PHE A 130 -3.44 -23.43 -11.02
CA PHE A 130 -2.16 -23.36 -10.32
C PHE A 130 -2.25 -23.82 -8.85
N GLU A 131 -3.33 -23.49 -8.17
CA GLU A 131 -3.58 -23.96 -6.79
C GLU A 131 -3.69 -25.48 -6.74
N LYS A 132 -4.39 -26.11 -7.69
CA LYS A 132 -4.48 -27.57 -7.82
C LYS A 132 -3.16 -28.22 -8.22
N LEU A 133 -2.33 -27.53 -9.02
CA LEU A 133 -1.01 -28.02 -9.44
C LEU A 133 -0.04 -28.10 -8.26
N GLY A 134 -0.22 -27.21 -7.27
CA GLY A 134 0.59 -27.13 -6.06
C GLY A 134 1.84 -26.25 -6.22
N GLN A 135 2.38 -25.81 -5.08
CA GLN A 135 3.47 -24.81 -5.04
C GLN A 135 4.75 -25.31 -5.70
N GLU A 136 5.11 -26.56 -5.51
CA GLU A 136 6.34 -27.14 -6.06
C GLU A 136 6.37 -27.04 -7.59
N LYS A 137 5.33 -27.54 -8.25
CA LYS A 137 5.24 -27.51 -9.71
C LYS A 137 5.10 -26.09 -10.26
N CYS A 138 4.35 -25.23 -9.58
CA CYS A 138 4.27 -23.82 -9.94
C CYS A 138 5.64 -23.13 -9.86
N TRP A 139 6.45 -23.47 -8.86
CA TRP A 139 7.79 -22.92 -8.71
C TRP A 139 8.74 -23.38 -9.82
N GLU A 140 8.65 -24.67 -10.22
CA GLU A 140 9.41 -25.19 -11.36
C GLU A 140 9.05 -24.46 -12.66
N LEU A 141 7.76 -24.27 -12.92
CA LEU A 141 7.30 -23.46 -14.04
C LEU A 141 7.83 -22.04 -13.98
N LEU A 142 7.81 -21.42 -12.78
CA LEU A 142 8.31 -20.06 -12.62
C LEU A 142 9.83 -19.97 -12.85
N LYS A 143 10.60 -20.98 -12.47
CA LYS A 143 12.05 -21.03 -12.78
C LYS A 143 12.31 -20.99 -14.28
N ILE A 144 11.44 -21.59 -15.08
CA ILE A 144 11.56 -21.60 -16.55
C ILE A 144 11.09 -20.26 -17.12
N CYS A 145 9.94 -19.75 -16.68
CA CYS A 145 9.31 -18.56 -17.23
C CYS A 145 9.99 -17.27 -16.77
N ASP A 146 10.41 -17.19 -15.49
CA ASP A 146 10.99 -15.99 -14.88
C ASP A 146 12.09 -16.31 -13.87
N PRO A 147 13.26 -16.77 -14.30
CA PRO A 147 14.38 -17.11 -13.41
C PRO A 147 14.92 -15.90 -12.62
N VAL A 148 14.67 -14.68 -13.08
CA VAL A 148 15.10 -13.46 -12.39
C VAL A 148 14.22 -13.21 -11.15
N LEU A 149 12.93 -13.46 -11.26
CA LEU A 149 12.01 -13.30 -10.15
C LEU A 149 12.24 -14.34 -9.05
N THR A 150 12.54 -15.59 -9.41
CA THR A 150 12.79 -16.68 -8.43
C THR A 150 13.98 -16.39 -7.51
N LYS A 151 14.92 -15.53 -7.93
CA LYS A 151 16.02 -15.07 -7.07
C LYS A 151 15.59 -13.99 -6.06
N LYS A 152 14.40 -13.40 -6.23
CA LYS A 152 13.90 -12.25 -5.45
C LYS A 152 12.76 -12.60 -4.50
N ILE A 153 12.05 -13.69 -4.75
CA ILE A 153 10.91 -14.13 -3.91
C ILE A 153 11.24 -15.45 -3.22
N ASN A 154 10.57 -15.71 -2.10
CA ASN A 154 10.75 -16.97 -1.38
C ASN A 154 10.00 -18.11 -2.10
N TYR A 155 10.57 -19.32 -2.08
CA TYR A 155 9.92 -20.54 -2.59
C TYR A 155 8.51 -20.75 -2.02
N ALA A 156 8.31 -20.47 -0.72
CA ALA A 156 7.02 -20.66 -0.06
C ALA A 156 5.98 -19.58 -0.40
N ASP A 157 6.35 -18.51 -1.13
CA ASP A 157 5.44 -17.42 -1.49
C ASP A 157 4.54 -17.83 -2.69
N GLN A 158 3.52 -18.63 -2.39
CA GLN A 158 2.56 -19.11 -3.38
C GLN A 158 1.82 -17.97 -4.09
N VAL A 159 1.47 -16.93 -3.35
CA VAL A 159 0.70 -15.79 -3.90
C VAL A 159 1.50 -15.07 -4.99
N ARG A 160 2.77 -14.78 -4.73
CA ARG A 160 3.64 -14.14 -5.73
C ARG A 160 4.00 -15.09 -6.86
N THR A 161 4.19 -16.36 -6.59
CA THR A 161 4.44 -17.40 -7.61
C THR A 161 3.27 -17.48 -8.59
N ILE A 162 2.06 -17.68 -8.09
CA ILE A 162 0.84 -17.76 -8.92
C ILE A 162 0.64 -16.44 -9.70
N ARG A 163 0.83 -15.28 -9.06
CA ARG A 163 0.70 -14.00 -9.75
C ARG A 163 1.68 -13.84 -10.89
N ALA A 164 2.91 -14.25 -10.73
CA ALA A 164 3.92 -14.17 -11.78
C ALA A 164 3.59 -15.07 -12.98
N LEU A 165 3.16 -16.29 -12.71
CA LEU A 165 2.69 -17.23 -13.74
C LEU A 165 1.45 -16.69 -14.45
N GLU A 166 0.46 -16.20 -13.69
CA GLU A 166 -0.74 -15.56 -14.26
C GLU A 166 -0.38 -14.46 -15.26
N VAL A 167 0.53 -13.55 -14.89
CA VAL A 167 0.99 -12.48 -15.77
C VAL A 167 1.69 -13.04 -17.00
N PHE A 168 2.57 -14.03 -16.83
CA PHE A 168 3.27 -14.64 -17.95
C PHE A 168 2.32 -15.33 -18.93
N TYR A 169 1.38 -16.13 -18.43
CA TYR A 169 0.42 -16.84 -19.30
C TYR A 169 -0.54 -15.92 -20.05
N VAL A 170 -0.85 -14.75 -19.48
CA VAL A 170 -1.72 -13.76 -20.12
C VAL A 170 -0.97 -12.87 -21.11
N THR A 171 0.27 -12.49 -20.78
CA THR A 171 1.01 -11.48 -21.57
C THR A 171 2.13 -12.06 -22.43
N GLY A 172 2.50 -13.32 -22.22
CA GLY A 172 3.67 -13.95 -22.86
C GLY A 172 5.04 -13.38 -22.38
N LYS A 173 5.04 -12.50 -21.36
CA LYS A 173 6.25 -11.84 -20.88
C LYS A 173 6.46 -12.06 -19.38
N PRO A 174 7.71 -12.38 -18.96
CA PRO A 174 8.04 -12.48 -17.54
C PRO A 174 7.73 -11.17 -16.80
N ILE A 175 7.22 -11.26 -15.57
CA ILE A 175 6.92 -10.07 -14.78
C ILE A 175 8.20 -9.27 -14.49
N SER A 176 9.34 -9.94 -14.32
CA SER A 176 10.63 -9.29 -14.07
C SER A 176 11.17 -8.48 -15.26
N SER A 177 10.73 -8.80 -16.48
CA SER A 177 11.14 -8.08 -17.70
C SER A 177 10.33 -6.82 -17.97
N GLN A 178 9.21 -6.65 -17.28
CA GLN A 178 8.33 -5.50 -17.47
C GLN A 178 8.79 -4.34 -16.57
N LYS A 179 8.84 -3.14 -17.13
CA LYS A 179 9.14 -1.93 -16.35
C LYS A 179 7.83 -1.42 -15.75
N PHE A 180 7.72 -1.50 -14.42
CA PHE A 180 6.55 -1.05 -13.68
C PHE A 180 6.87 0.16 -12.78
N GLN A 181 7.65 1.11 -13.28
CA GLN A 181 7.99 2.31 -12.55
C GLN A 181 7.93 3.52 -13.47
N ASP A 182 7.07 4.45 -13.10
CA ASP A 182 6.97 5.79 -13.65
C ASP A 182 6.96 6.78 -12.48
N PRO A 183 8.15 7.16 -11.98
CA PRO A 183 8.25 7.98 -10.79
C PRO A 183 7.64 9.35 -11.04
N PRO A 184 6.87 9.88 -10.08
CA PRO A 184 6.22 11.16 -10.22
C PRO A 184 7.25 12.30 -10.30
N PRO A 185 6.90 13.44 -10.91
CA PRO A 185 7.79 14.59 -11.07
C PRO A 185 7.94 15.41 -9.78
N TRP A 186 7.82 14.78 -8.62
CA TRP A 186 7.90 15.42 -7.31
C TRP A 186 9.27 15.20 -6.65
N LYS A 187 9.66 16.11 -5.75
CA LYS A 187 10.71 15.86 -4.77
C LYS A 187 10.07 15.24 -3.54
N ILE A 188 10.56 14.10 -3.10
CA ILE A 188 10.01 13.36 -1.96
C ILE A 188 10.94 13.50 -0.76
N LEU A 189 10.37 13.91 0.39
CA LEU A 189 11.02 13.88 1.68
C LEU A 189 10.42 12.73 2.48
N GLU A 190 11.16 11.65 2.63
CA GLU A 190 10.74 10.48 3.42
C GLU A 190 11.21 10.61 4.87
N LEU A 191 10.27 10.53 5.79
CA LEU A 191 10.49 10.49 7.23
C LEU A 191 10.13 9.09 7.73
N GLY A 192 11.09 8.37 8.28
CA GLY A 192 10.90 7.05 8.85
C GLY A 192 10.65 7.14 10.36
N LEU A 193 9.50 6.64 10.84
CA LEU A 193 9.29 6.48 12.27
C LEU A 193 9.78 5.10 12.69
N TYR A 194 10.82 5.08 13.49
CA TYR A 194 11.39 3.88 14.10
C TYR A 194 10.99 3.81 15.58
N ARG A 195 10.56 2.65 16.03
CA ARG A 195 10.38 2.33 17.44
C ARG A 195 11.07 1.01 17.77
N ASP A 196 11.62 0.93 18.95
CA ASP A 196 12.27 -0.30 19.43
C ASP A 196 11.26 -1.44 19.56
N CYS A 197 11.64 -2.65 19.16
CA CYS A 197 10.75 -3.82 19.06
C CYS A 197 10.07 -4.16 20.41
N LEU A 198 10.69 -3.84 21.53
CA LEU A 198 10.16 -4.03 22.88
C LEU A 198 8.91 -3.16 23.20
N LEU A 199 8.67 -2.10 22.42
CA LEU A 199 7.47 -1.25 22.56
C LEU A 199 6.29 -1.76 21.73
N TYR A 200 6.46 -2.80 20.93
CA TYR A 200 5.40 -3.46 20.16
C TYR A 200 4.49 -4.38 21.02
N THR A 201 4.69 -4.42 22.33
CA THR A 201 3.86 -5.20 23.25
C THR A 201 2.50 -4.58 23.52
N SER A 202 2.20 -3.40 22.98
CA SER A 202 0.85 -2.86 22.97
C SER A 202 0.05 -3.57 21.88
N PRO A 203 -1.00 -4.32 22.23
CA PRO A 203 -1.77 -5.06 21.22
C PRO A 203 -2.33 -4.08 20.19
N SER A 204 -2.00 -4.33 18.93
CA SER A 204 -2.66 -3.66 17.80
C SER A 204 -4.18 -3.93 17.89
N PRO A 205 -5.05 -3.03 17.45
CA PRO A 205 -6.48 -3.37 17.29
C PRO A 205 -6.70 -4.63 16.46
N ARG A 206 -5.76 -5.00 15.58
CA ARG A 206 -5.76 -6.27 14.84
C ARG A 206 -5.42 -7.47 15.72
N ASP A 207 -4.54 -7.30 16.71
CA ASP A 207 -4.13 -8.37 17.61
C ASP A 207 -5.20 -8.64 18.68
N ALA A 208 -5.93 -7.61 19.09
CA ALA A 208 -7.06 -7.73 20.02
C ALA A 208 -8.23 -8.54 19.44
N THR A 209 -8.39 -8.61 18.12
CA THR A 209 -9.40 -9.46 17.47
C THR A 209 -8.96 -10.92 17.39
N LEU A 210 -7.67 -11.21 17.29
CA LEU A 210 -7.13 -12.57 17.28
C LEU A 210 -7.13 -13.23 18.66
N SER A 211 -6.95 -12.45 19.74
CA SER A 211 -6.97 -12.96 21.12
C SER A 211 -8.37 -13.28 21.67
N ARG A 212 -9.43 -12.97 20.93
CA ARG A 212 -10.83 -13.24 21.32
C ARG A 212 -11.46 -14.44 20.60
N MET A 213 -10.70 -15.19 19.80
CA MET A 213 -11.19 -16.48 19.32
C MET A 213 -11.17 -17.48 20.48
N PRO A 214 -12.32 -18.03 20.92
CA PRO A 214 -12.33 -19.09 21.91
C PRO A 214 -11.56 -20.26 21.33
N SER A 215 -10.60 -20.78 22.08
CA SER A 215 -10.01 -22.08 21.81
C SER A 215 -11.17 -23.08 21.82
N SER A 216 -11.59 -23.53 20.66
CA SER A 216 -12.51 -24.66 20.54
C SER A 216 -11.85 -25.86 21.16
N ALA A 217 -12.42 -26.31 22.26
CA ALA A 217 -12.16 -27.62 22.85
C ALA A 217 -12.49 -28.76 21.87
#